data_7c61ce4201805aebb07b33b5e5ac4528
#
_entry.id   7c61ce4201805aebb07b33b5e5ac4528
#
_cell.length_a   1.000
_cell.length_b   1.000
_cell.length_c   1.000
_cell.angle_alpha   90.00
_cell.angle_beta   90.00
_cell.angle_gamma   90.00
#
_symmetry.space_group_name_H-M   'P 1'
#
loop_
_entity.id
_entity.type
_entity.pdbx_description
1 polymer ?
#
loop_
_entity_poly.entity_id
_entity_poly.type
_entity_poly.pdbx_seq_one_letter_code
_entity_poly.pdbx_strand_id
1 'polypeptide(L)'
;MNKQLYPASTTKILTAIIAIEKLDLNSKLTASRSAVMAIPSGYSNAGIKIGENLSVNDLLEMFLIHSANEVGYIFAEEISGNIDNFANLMNQKATELGCTNTHFTNPSGIHDVNHYSTAYDMALIARYCMKNETFRNIVNKKSCKFSATELYPEERYFKNTNSLLDTSNKYYYEYAIGIKTGFTTQAKNCLIAGAKKDGIELIAVMLGAEATENGLSGRYVDAKNLFNYGFENYEIKEFLKENTKIKEIEIKNATKDTKKLNLIAKTSLSALFQSNFNISSLNPSIEIEENLKAPIAKDTVLGKISYNIDGITYESDLIAENDIIKSNLFEVILQIIFAIIVLILIAEFLSHKHFKQKRNNNMKSKKNNLRKNDSVYKFNLE
;
A
#
# COMPACT_ATOMS: atom_id res chain seq x y z
N MET A 1 -0.48 14.68 23.28
CA MET A 1 -1.31 14.15 22.21
C MET A 1 -2.45 13.26 22.71
N ASN A 2 -2.27 12.55 23.84
CA ASN A 2 -3.22 11.53 24.34
C ASN A 2 -4.22 12.00 25.40
N LYS A 3 -4.35 13.32 25.61
CA LYS A 3 -5.35 13.89 26.53
C LYS A 3 -6.74 13.72 25.89
N GLN A 4 -7.68 13.13 26.64
CA GLN A 4 -9.08 13.03 26.25
C GLN A 4 -9.74 14.41 26.29
N LEU A 5 -10.36 14.79 25.19
CA LEU A 5 -11.06 16.04 24.97
C LEU A 5 -12.33 15.80 24.15
N TYR A 6 -13.24 16.76 24.15
CA TYR A 6 -14.45 16.68 23.34
C TYR A 6 -14.15 17.08 21.89
N PRO A 7 -14.42 16.21 20.90
CA PRO A 7 -14.08 16.48 19.49
C PRO A 7 -15.07 17.40 18.78
N ALA A 8 -16.27 17.64 19.34
CA ALA A 8 -17.35 18.35 18.68
C ALA A 8 -17.57 17.82 17.25
N SER A 9 -17.94 18.68 16.30
CA SER A 9 -18.22 18.31 14.91
C SER A 9 -17.03 17.73 14.12
N THR A 10 -15.82 17.64 14.68
CA THR A 10 -14.75 16.87 14.04
C THR A 10 -15.07 15.36 14.02
N THR A 11 -15.94 14.88 14.90
CA THR A 11 -16.56 13.53 14.87
C THR A 11 -17.09 13.15 13.49
N LYS A 12 -17.63 14.12 12.74
CA LYS A 12 -18.31 13.91 11.47
C LYS A 12 -17.44 13.26 10.38
N ILE A 13 -16.11 13.35 10.51
CA ILE A 13 -15.23 12.70 9.53
C ILE A 13 -15.36 11.16 9.57
N LEU A 14 -15.53 10.58 10.77
CA LEU A 14 -15.72 9.15 10.92
C LEU A 14 -17.10 8.71 10.44
N THR A 15 -18.15 9.45 10.77
CA THR A 15 -19.50 9.20 10.25
C THR A 15 -19.54 9.27 8.73
N ALA A 16 -18.91 10.29 8.14
CA ALA A 16 -18.88 10.47 6.69
C ALA A 16 -18.15 9.32 5.99
N ILE A 17 -17.00 8.87 6.50
CA ILE A 17 -16.28 7.76 5.84
C ILE A 17 -17.05 6.44 5.97
N ILE A 18 -17.73 6.20 7.08
CA ILE A 18 -18.62 5.03 7.22
C ILE A 18 -19.77 5.11 6.22
N ALA A 19 -20.37 6.29 6.00
CA ALA A 19 -21.44 6.47 5.03
C ALA A 19 -20.93 6.24 3.59
N ILE A 20 -19.77 6.76 3.23
CA ILE A 20 -19.12 6.55 1.91
C ILE A 20 -18.83 5.06 1.66
N GLU A 21 -18.41 4.31 2.69
CA GLU A 21 -18.09 2.88 2.56
C GLU A 21 -19.32 1.98 2.49
N LYS A 22 -20.47 2.41 3.01
CA LYS A 22 -21.66 1.56 3.15
C LYS A 22 -22.82 1.92 2.23
N LEU A 23 -22.85 3.11 1.67
CA LEU A 23 -23.97 3.61 0.88
C LEU A 23 -23.55 3.91 -0.57
N ASP A 24 -24.47 3.71 -1.51
CA ASP A 24 -24.31 4.24 -2.87
C ASP A 24 -24.49 5.75 -2.86
N LEU A 25 -23.49 6.48 -3.33
CA LEU A 25 -23.48 7.95 -3.36
C LEU A 25 -24.65 8.56 -4.17
N ASN A 26 -25.17 7.83 -5.15
CA ASN A 26 -26.27 8.27 -6.01
C ASN A 26 -27.65 7.88 -5.45
N SER A 27 -27.71 6.99 -4.47
CA SER A 27 -28.97 6.64 -3.83
C SER A 27 -29.54 7.84 -3.07
N LYS A 28 -30.87 7.86 -2.92
CA LYS A 28 -31.57 8.92 -2.18
C LYS A 28 -32.05 8.39 -0.85
N LEU A 29 -31.82 9.18 0.20
CA LEU A 29 -32.32 8.91 1.55
C LEU A 29 -33.42 9.90 1.90
N THR A 30 -34.43 9.40 2.58
CA THR A 30 -35.54 10.23 3.09
C THR A 30 -35.25 10.67 4.52
N ALA A 31 -35.27 11.99 4.76
CA ALA A 31 -35.08 12.52 6.09
C ALA A 31 -36.27 12.19 7.00
N SER A 32 -36.05 11.35 8.00
CA SER A 32 -37.06 10.97 8.98
C SER A 32 -37.39 12.10 9.95
N ARG A 33 -38.55 12.02 10.59
CA ARG A 33 -38.91 12.93 11.68
C ARG A 33 -37.92 12.86 12.85
N SER A 34 -37.49 11.66 13.21
CA SER A 34 -36.53 11.41 14.30
C SER A 34 -35.19 12.08 14.03
N ALA A 35 -34.61 11.89 12.83
CA ALA A 35 -33.33 12.48 12.47
C ALA A 35 -33.36 14.03 12.46
N VAL A 36 -34.41 14.62 11.91
CA VAL A 36 -34.54 16.10 11.83
C VAL A 36 -34.78 16.72 13.20
N MET A 37 -35.63 16.09 14.02
CA MET A 37 -36.02 16.62 15.34
C MET A 37 -35.00 16.29 16.45
N ALA A 38 -34.03 15.42 16.20
CA ALA A 38 -32.99 15.09 17.16
C ALA A 38 -32.01 16.25 17.42
N ILE A 39 -31.98 17.27 16.56
CA ILE A 39 -30.98 18.34 16.63
C ILE A 39 -31.50 19.44 17.56
N PRO A 40 -30.80 19.69 18.70
CA PRO A 40 -31.19 20.79 19.59
C PRO A 40 -31.04 22.15 18.92
N SER A 41 -31.86 23.12 19.36
CA SER A 41 -31.78 24.50 18.90
C SER A 41 -30.36 25.07 19.12
N GLY A 42 -29.87 25.83 18.15
CA GLY A 42 -28.54 26.47 18.19
C GLY A 42 -27.42 25.62 17.58
N TYR A 43 -27.68 24.35 17.25
CA TYR A 43 -26.70 23.54 16.50
C TYR A 43 -26.86 23.74 14.98
N SER A 44 -25.72 23.61 14.24
CA SER A 44 -25.71 23.73 12.76
C SER A 44 -26.64 22.72 12.12
N ASN A 45 -27.46 23.18 11.16
CA ASN A 45 -28.34 22.36 10.34
C ASN A 45 -28.46 22.96 8.92
N ALA A 46 -28.81 22.15 7.95
CA ALA A 46 -29.03 22.56 6.55
C ALA A 46 -30.48 22.91 6.25
N GLY A 47 -31.37 22.88 7.26
CA GLY A 47 -32.80 23.14 7.12
C GLY A 47 -33.54 22.04 6.36
N ILE A 48 -33.02 20.79 6.41
CA ILE A 48 -33.63 19.62 5.80
C ILE A 48 -35.05 19.42 6.39
N LYS A 49 -36.01 19.17 5.52
CA LYS A 49 -37.41 18.96 5.93
C LYS A 49 -37.70 17.48 6.16
N ILE A 50 -38.63 17.21 7.09
CA ILE A 50 -39.12 15.85 7.31
C ILE A 50 -39.75 15.34 6.01
N GLY A 51 -39.32 14.18 5.54
CA GLY A 51 -39.77 13.58 4.27
C GLY A 51 -38.96 14.04 3.04
N GLU A 52 -38.01 14.96 3.19
CA GLU A 52 -37.17 15.40 2.07
C GLU A 52 -36.24 14.28 1.60
N ASN A 53 -36.19 14.10 0.27
CA ASN A 53 -35.33 13.10 -0.38
C ASN A 53 -34.09 13.77 -0.97
N LEU A 54 -32.92 13.38 -0.47
CA LEU A 54 -31.63 13.93 -0.89
C LEU A 54 -30.66 12.78 -1.25
N SER A 55 -29.79 13.01 -2.23
CA SER A 55 -28.75 12.02 -2.55
C SER A 55 -27.76 11.90 -1.41
N VAL A 56 -27.15 10.70 -1.25
CA VAL A 56 -26.08 10.48 -0.26
C VAL A 56 -24.94 11.47 -0.49
N ASN A 57 -24.61 11.77 -1.76
CA ASN A 57 -23.57 12.76 -2.07
C ASN A 57 -23.95 14.17 -1.57
N ASP A 58 -25.18 14.64 -1.80
CA ASP A 58 -25.63 15.96 -1.32
C ASP A 58 -25.62 16.01 0.21
N LEU A 59 -26.07 14.94 0.86
CA LEU A 59 -26.04 14.83 2.30
C LEU A 59 -24.60 14.89 2.84
N LEU A 60 -23.65 14.20 2.21
CA LEU A 60 -22.22 14.25 2.58
C LEU A 60 -21.64 15.66 2.45
N GLU A 61 -21.99 16.40 1.39
CA GLU A 61 -21.55 17.77 1.21
C GLU A 61 -22.14 18.71 2.29
N MET A 62 -23.45 18.62 2.57
CA MET A 62 -24.10 19.37 3.66
C MET A 62 -23.43 19.03 5.01
N PHE A 63 -23.09 17.78 5.24
CA PHE A 63 -22.51 17.29 6.49
C PHE A 63 -21.09 17.76 6.74
N LEU A 64 -20.23 17.66 5.72
CA LEU A 64 -18.81 17.98 5.85
C LEU A 64 -18.51 19.46 5.66
N ILE A 65 -19.18 20.14 4.71
CA ILE A 65 -18.94 21.55 4.35
C ILE A 65 -19.65 22.49 5.32
N HIS A 66 -20.95 22.31 5.52
CA HIS A 66 -21.78 23.16 6.38
C HIS A 66 -21.89 22.65 7.81
N SER A 67 -21.50 21.41 8.06
CA SER A 67 -21.61 20.77 9.38
C SER A 67 -23.04 20.44 9.81
N ALA A 68 -23.97 20.20 8.88
CA ALA A 68 -25.38 19.88 9.14
C ALA A 68 -25.53 18.65 10.02
N ASN A 69 -26.00 18.83 11.28
CA ASN A 69 -26.02 17.74 12.26
C ASN A 69 -27.05 16.66 11.94
N GLU A 70 -28.22 17.04 11.42
CA GLU A 70 -29.32 16.13 11.08
C GLU A 70 -28.88 15.03 10.08
N VAL A 71 -27.94 15.34 9.20
CA VAL A 71 -27.42 14.37 8.23
C VAL A 71 -26.77 13.17 8.90
N GLY A 72 -26.02 13.38 9.99
CA GLY A 72 -25.42 12.26 10.73
C GLY A 72 -26.47 11.29 11.28
N TYR A 73 -27.64 11.81 11.70
CA TYR A 73 -28.75 11.00 12.18
C TYR A 73 -29.45 10.27 11.04
N ILE A 74 -29.62 10.89 9.87
CA ILE A 74 -30.12 10.25 8.66
C ILE A 74 -29.22 9.05 8.29
N PHE A 75 -27.90 9.24 8.27
CA PHE A 75 -26.96 8.15 7.99
C PHE A 75 -27.01 7.06 9.05
N ALA A 76 -27.12 7.41 10.33
CA ALA A 76 -27.18 6.44 11.41
C ALA A 76 -28.44 5.56 11.33
N GLU A 77 -29.58 6.13 11.04
CA GLU A 77 -30.84 5.41 10.85
C GLU A 77 -30.77 4.47 9.64
N GLU A 78 -30.26 4.94 8.50
CA GLU A 78 -30.16 4.15 7.27
C GLU A 78 -29.19 2.98 7.43
N ILE A 79 -28.00 3.21 8.01
CA ILE A 79 -26.91 2.22 8.07
C ILE A 79 -27.14 1.20 9.19
N SER A 80 -27.67 1.63 10.33
CA SER A 80 -27.70 0.83 11.56
C SER A 80 -29.07 0.76 12.25
N GLY A 81 -30.10 1.37 11.67
CA GLY A 81 -31.46 1.40 12.18
C GLY A 81 -31.70 2.36 13.35
N ASN A 82 -30.67 2.69 14.14
CA ASN A 82 -30.74 3.64 15.26
C ASN A 82 -29.37 4.21 15.61
N ILE A 83 -29.36 5.22 16.49
CA ILE A 83 -28.17 5.97 16.88
C ILE A 83 -27.20 5.10 17.72
N ASP A 84 -27.71 4.27 18.62
CA ASP A 84 -26.86 3.46 19.51
C ASP A 84 -26.08 2.40 18.71
N ASN A 85 -26.74 1.73 17.78
CA ASN A 85 -26.09 0.77 16.89
C ASN A 85 -25.04 1.46 16.00
N PHE A 86 -25.34 2.68 15.52
CA PHE A 86 -24.37 3.45 14.73
C PHE A 86 -23.18 3.90 15.57
N ALA A 87 -23.40 4.35 16.82
CA ALA A 87 -22.33 4.68 17.74
C ALA A 87 -21.42 3.47 18.02
N ASN A 88 -22.01 2.28 18.20
CA ASN A 88 -21.25 1.02 18.31
C ASN A 88 -20.38 0.76 17.05
N LEU A 89 -20.94 0.96 15.86
CA LEU A 89 -20.21 0.83 14.60
C LEU A 89 -19.06 1.86 14.48
N MET A 90 -19.29 3.11 14.94
CA MET A 90 -18.23 4.14 14.99
C MET A 90 -17.11 3.71 15.93
N ASN A 91 -17.42 3.21 17.12
CA ASN A 91 -16.43 2.77 18.10
C ASN A 91 -15.66 1.53 17.62
N GLN A 92 -16.32 0.59 16.94
CA GLN A 92 -15.65 -0.53 16.29
C GLN A 92 -14.66 -0.03 15.23
N LYS A 93 -15.09 0.86 14.33
CA LYS A 93 -14.23 1.43 13.30
C LYS A 93 -13.05 2.20 13.90
N ALA A 94 -13.27 2.97 14.96
CA ALA A 94 -12.18 3.66 15.67
C ALA A 94 -11.15 2.66 16.22
N THR A 95 -11.60 1.56 16.82
CA THR A 95 -10.72 0.49 17.32
C THR A 95 -9.92 -0.16 16.18
N GLU A 96 -10.55 -0.46 15.04
CA GLU A 96 -9.90 -0.99 13.85
C GLU A 96 -8.81 -0.06 13.31
N LEU A 97 -8.98 1.25 13.48
CA LEU A 97 -8.00 2.27 13.08
C LEU A 97 -6.87 2.48 14.12
N GLY A 98 -6.91 1.76 15.25
CA GLY A 98 -5.92 1.84 16.31
C GLY A 98 -6.17 2.93 17.35
N CYS A 99 -7.39 3.50 17.41
CA CYS A 99 -7.77 4.47 18.42
C CYS A 99 -7.97 3.76 19.77
N THR A 100 -7.26 4.19 20.80
CA THR A 100 -7.29 3.56 22.14
C THR A 100 -7.93 4.43 23.22
N ASN A 101 -8.14 5.72 22.95
CA ASN A 101 -8.64 6.70 23.88
C ASN A 101 -9.82 7.50 23.30
N THR A 102 -10.70 6.81 22.58
CA THR A 102 -11.82 7.41 21.84
C THR A 102 -13.10 6.66 22.15
N HIS A 103 -14.18 7.41 22.38
CA HIS A 103 -15.52 6.88 22.51
C HIS A 103 -16.55 7.85 21.91
N PHE A 104 -17.33 7.38 20.98
CA PHE A 104 -18.39 8.11 20.30
C PHE A 104 -19.77 7.65 20.80
N THR A 105 -20.66 8.60 21.10
CA THR A 105 -22.04 8.34 21.54
C THR A 105 -23.08 8.77 20.51
N ASN A 106 -22.66 9.58 19.51
CA ASN A 106 -23.56 10.07 18.47
C ASN A 106 -22.78 10.38 17.17
N PRO A 107 -23.46 10.48 16.02
CA PRO A 107 -22.82 10.60 14.71
C PRO A 107 -22.29 12.01 14.40
N SER A 108 -22.64 13.02 15.17
CA SER A 108 -22.42 14.43 14.80
C SER A 108 -21.47 15.20 15.71
N GLY A 109 -21.15 14.66 16.88
CA GLY A 109 -20.32 15.32 17.89
C GLY A 109 -21.08 16.36 18.71
N ILE A 110 -22.40 16.24 18.81
CA ILE A 110 -23.19 16.93 19.84
C ILE A 110 -22.68 16.50 21.19
N HIS A 111 -22.57 17.48 22.10
CA HIS A 111 -21.91 17.23 23.38
C HIS A 111 -22.61 16.15 24.23
N ASP A 112 -21.80 15.22 24.69
CA ASP A 112 -22.09 14.22 25.69
C ASP A 112 -20.81 13.99 26.50
N VAL A 113 -20.93 13.77 27.81
CA VAL A 113 -19.78 13.59 28.70
C VAL A 113 -18.95 12.34 28.37
N ASN A 114 -19.59 11.34 27.76
CA ASN A 114 -18.95 10.11 27.31
C ASN A 114 -18.49 10.14 25.85
N HIS A 115 -18.65 11.30 25.15
CA HIS A 115 -18.25 11.48 23.76
C HIS A 115 -16.90 12.20 23.72
N TYR A 116 -15.81 11.46 23.68
CA TYR A 116 -14.45 11.99 23.76
C TYR A 116 -13.48 11.33 22.78
N SER A 117 -12.40 12.02 22.52
CA SER A 117 -11.28 11.50 21.71
C SER A 117 -9.98 12.20 22.11
N THR A 118 -8.88 11.87 21.44
CA THR A 118 -7.58 12.53 21.57
C THR A 118 -7.13 13.12 20.25
N ALA A 119 -6.19 14.05 20.26
CA ALA A 119 -5.63 14.60 19.03
C ALA A 119 -4.93 13.51 18.20
N TYR A 120 -4.32 12.52 18.87
CA TYR A 120 -3.68 11.40 18.19
C TYR A 120 -4.70 10.49 17.49
N ASP A 121 -5.75 10.08 18.19
CA ASP A 121 -6.78 9.19 17.62
C ASP A 121 -7.51 9.88 16.47
N MET A 122 -7.85 11.17 16.62
CA MET A 122 -8.47 11.95 15.54
C MET A 122 -7.54 12.11 14.34
N ALA A 123 -6.21 12.14 14.52
CA ALA A 123 -5.25 12.14 13.42
C ALA A 123 -5.23 10.78 12.69
N LEU A 124 -5.34 9.65 13.41
CA LEU A 124 -5.47 8.33 12.81
C LEU A 124 -6.72 8.22 11.92
N ILE A 125 -7.86 8.66 12.45
CA ILE A 125 -9.14 8.69 11.73
C ILE A 125 -9.01 9.61 10.50
N ALA A 126 -8.49 10.82 10.64
CA ALA A 126 -8.32 11.77 9.53
C ALA A 126 -7.40 11.21 8.44
N ARG A 127 -6.28 10.57 8.82
CA ARG A 127 -5.37 9.92 7.89
C ARG A 127 -6.06 8.82 7.07
N TYR A 128 -6.93 8.05 7.71
CA TYR A 128 -7.73 7.05 7.02
C TYR A 128 -8.72 7.70 6.04
N CYS A 129 -9.49 8.69 6.48
CA CYS A 129 -10.47 9.41 5.65
C CYS A 129 -9.82 10.06 4.43
N MET A 130 -8.64 10.67 4.60
CA MET A 130 -7.94 11.36 3.52
C MET A 130 -7.34 10.42 2.46
N LYS A 131 -7.34 9.10 2.66
CA LYS A 131 -7.03 8.12 1.61
C LYS A 131 -8.20 7.89 0.64
N ASN A 132 -9.43 8.22 1.04
CA ASN A 132 -10.61 8.08 0.20
C ASN A 132 -10.78 9.33 -0.67
N GLU A 133 -10.85 9.14 -1.98
CA GLU A 133 -10.91 10.24 -2.95
C GLU A 133 -12.21 11.04 -2.84
N THR A 134 -13.36 10.38 -2.64
CA THR A 134 -14.65 11.06 -2.45
C THR A 134 -14.62 11.97 -1.24
N PHE A 135 -14.16 11.47 -0.10
CA PHE A 135 -14.02 12.26 1.12
C PHE A 135 -13.10 13.46 0.91
N ARG A 136 -11.92 13.24 0.34
CA ARG A 136 -10.93 14.28 0.03
C ARG A 136 -11.52 15.38 -0.86
N ASN A 137 -12.22 15.00 -1.90
CA ASN A 137 -12.83 15.94 -2.85
C ASN A 137 -13.89 16.81 -2.17
N ILE A 138 -14.73 16.24 -1.29
CA ILE A 138 -15.76 16.99 -0.57
C ILE A 138 -15.13 17.97 0.43
N VAL A 139 -14.22 17.54 1.30
CA VAL A 139 -13.69 18.42 2.36
C VAL A 139 -12.83 19.56 1.83
N ASN A 140 -12.31 19.45 0.61
CA ASN A 140 -11.53 20.50 -0.07
C ASN A 140 -12.40 21.55 -0.78
N LYS A 141 -13.71 21.33 -0.94
CA LYS A 141 -14.61 22.32 -1.55
C LYS A 141 -14.74 23.57 -0.68
N LYS A 142 -14.68 24.74 -1.30
CA LYS A 142 -14.87 26.04 -0.63
C LYS A 142 -16.34 26.33 -0.30
N SER A 143 -17.25 25.75 -1.07
CA SER A 143 -18.70 25.89 -0.93
C SER A 143 -19.41 24.76 -1.66
N CYS A 144 -20.71 24.62 -1.38
CA CYS A 144 -21.61 23.73 -2.09
C CYS A 144 -22.95 24.43 -2.36
N LYS A 145 -23.64 23.98 -3.41
CA LYS A 145 -24.94 24.52 -3.84
C LYS A 145 -25.87 23.37 -4.19
N PHE A 146 -27.09 23.44 -3.71
CA PHE A 146 -28.10 22.40 -3.89
C PHE A 146 -29.36 23.03 -4.55
N SER A 147 -29.91 22.34 -5.53
CA SER A 147 -31.16 22.74 -6.17
C SER A 147 -32.32 22.64 -5.19
N ALA A 148 -33.38 23.39 -5.48
CA ALA A 148 -34.66 23.28 -4.79
C ALA A 148 -35.20 21.84 -4.83
N THR A 149 -35.90 21.43 -3.77
CA THR A 149 -36.65 20.18 -3.68
C THR A 149 -38.14 20.49 -3.53
N GLU A 150 -39.02 19.51 -3.66
CA GLU A 150 -40.47 19.70 -3.46
C GLU A 150 -40.81 20.28 -2.07
N LEU A 151 -40.02 19.87 -1.03
CA LEU A 151 -40.23 20.29 0.36
C LEU A 151 -39.41 21.51 0.76
N TYR A 152 -38.43 21.88 -0.05
CA TYR A 152 -37.60 23.07 0.13
C TYR A 152 -37.47 23.82 -1.22
N PRO A 153 -38.33 24.79 -1.50
CA PRO A 153 -38.48 25.38 -2.85
C PRO A 153 -37.38 26.39 -3.24
N GLU A 154 -36.39 26.61 -2.38
CA GLU A 154 -35.27 27.51 -2.62
C GLU A 154 -33.97 26.75 -2.83
N GLU A 155 -33.00 27.35 -3.54
CA GLU A 155 -31.64 26.82 -3.60
C GLU A 155 -30.94 27.03 -2.26
N ARG A 156 -30.14 26.06 -1.85
CA ARG A 156 -29.28 26.18 -0.68
C ARG A 156 -27.83 26.39 -1.10
N TYR A 157 -27.19 27.37 -0.49
CA TYR A 157 -25.77 27.65 -0.68
C TYR A 157 -25.08 27.68 0.66
N PHE A 158 -24.03 26.89 0.80
CA PHE A 158 -23.23 26.83 2.02
C PHE A 158 -21.77 27.07 1.73
N LYS A 159 -21.12 27.93 2.50
CA LYS A 159 -19.66 28.07 2.55
C LYS A 159 -19.06 27.02 3.48
N ASN A 160 -17.85 26.57 3.16
CA ASN A 160 -17.13 25.71 4.05
C ASN A 160 -16.80 26.44 5.36
N THR A 161 -17.02 25.76 6.48
CA THR A 161 -16.74 26.31 7.81
C THR A 161 -15.24 26.45 8.12
N ASN A 162 -14.37 25.83 7.29
CA ASN A 162 -12.92 25.90 7.43
C ASN A 162 -12.35 27.17 6.78
N SER A 163 -12.06 28.19 7.60
CA SER A 163 -11.53 29.47 7.13
C SER A 163 -10.13 29.37 6.46
N LEU A 164 -9.40 28.25 6.62
CA LEU A 164 -8.13 28.05 5.89
C LEU A 164 -8.34 27.96 4.38
N LEU A 165 -9.56 27.58 3.91
CA LEU A 165 -9.89 27.42 2.50
C LEU A 165 -10.42 28.71 1.86
N ASP A 166 -10.83 29.69 2.65
CA ASP A 166 -11.46 30.92 2.18
C ASP A 166 -10.40 31.98 1.86
N THR A 167 -10.18 32.25 0.58
CA THR A 167 -9.19 33.24 0.09
C THR A 167 -9.44 34.67 0.56
N SER A 168 -10.66 35.01 0.98
CA SER A 168 -11.02 36.31 1.53
C SER A 168 -10.82 36.41 3.06
N ASN A 169 -10.53 35.29 3.72
CA ASN A 169 -10.41 35.23 5.17
C ASN A 169 -8.97 35.47 5.63
N LYS A 170 -8.76 36.19 6.73
CA LYS A 170 -7.44 36.41 7.35
C LYS A 170 -6.69 35.12 7.73
N TYR A 171 -7.41 34.02 7.88
CA TYR A 171 -6.84 32.69 8.17
C TYR A 171 -6.54 31.87 6.94
N TYR A 172 -6.78 32.37 5.72
CA TYR A 172 -6.45 31.64 4.50
C TYR A 172 -5.05 31.06 4.52
N TYR A 173 -4.93 29.82 4.06
CA TYR A 173 -3.64 29.14 3.91
C TYR A 173 -3.60 28.44 2.55
N GLU A 174 -2.71 28.85 1.69
CA GLU A 174 -2.67 28.45 0.27
C GLU A 174 -2.54 26.95 0.04
N TYR A 175 -1.89 26.24 0.99
CA TYR A 175 -1.67 24.81 0.92
C TYR A 175 -2.79 23.98 1.57
N ALA A 176 -3.81 24.61 2.16
CA ALA A 176 -4.88 23.91 2.86
C ALA A 176 -5.73 23.05 1.91
N ILE A 177 -6.04 21.81 2.33
CA ILE A 177 -6.84 20.83 1.58
C ILE A 177 -8.06 20.30 2.38
N GLY A 178 -8.50 21.00 3.39
CA GLY A 178 -9.64 20.63 4.26
C GLY A 178 -9.22 20.68 5.73
N ILE A 179 -9.86 20.02 6.67
CA ILE A 179 -10.76 18.86 6.62
C ILE A 179 -12.08 19.21 7.33
N LYS A 180 -12.08 19.45 8.68
CA LYS A 180 -13.31 19.67 9.45
C LYS A 180 -13.11 20.56 10.66
N THR A 181 -14.00 21.51 10.87
CA THR A 181 -14.11 22.34 12.08
C THR A 181 -15.08 21.74 13.08
N GLY A 182 -14.92 22.10 14.35
CA GLY A 182 -15.84 21.75 15.42
C GLY A 182 -15.94 22.87 16.47
N PHE A 183 -17.10 23.00 17.10
CA PHE A 183 -17.30 23.87 18.24
C PHE A 183 -18.49 23.38 19.08
N THR A 184 -18.31 23.33 20.37
CA THR A 184 -19.35 23.37 21.39
C THR A 184 -18.80 24.20 22.56
N THR A 185 -19.64 24.69 23.48
CA THR A 185 -19.17 25.41 24.65
C THR A 185 -18.13 24.59 25.45
N GLN A 186 -18.36 23.29 25.60
CA GLN A 186 -17.50 22.41 26.37
C GLN A 186 -16.23 21.98 25.56
N ALA A 187 -16.36 21.75 24.26
CA ALA A 187 -15.24 21.40 23.40
C ALA A 187 -14.35 22.57 23.01
N LYS A 188 -14.86 23.81 23.15
CA LYS A 188 -14.22 25.02 22.60
C LYS A 188 -14.01 24.88 21.09
N ASN A 189 -12.97 25.51 20.54
CA ASN A 189 -12.68 25.43 19.11
C ASN A 189 -11.89 24.16 18.78
N CYS A 190 -12.41 23.36 17.87
CA CYS A 190 -11.74 22.18 17.32
C CYS A 190 -11.51 22.37 15.82
N LEU A 191 -10.42 21.80 15.31
CA LEU A 191 -10.09 21.77 13.90
C LEU A 191 -9.25 20.54 13.60
N ILE A 192 -9.63 19.80 12.59
CA ILE A 192 -8.75 18.89 11.87
C ILE A 192 -8.48 19.57 10.52
N ALA A 193 -7.22 19.86 10.25
CA ALA A 193 -6.79 20.50 9.01
C ALA A 193 -5.83 19.61 8.24
N GLY A 194 -5.91 19.65 6.92
CA GLY A 194 -4.94 19.06 6.01
C GLY A 194 -4.25 20.15 5.21
N ALA A 195 -2.97 19.96 4.88
CA ALA A 195 -2.23 20.80 3.96
C ALA A 195 -1.31 19.97 3.08
N LYS A 196 -1.12 20.41 1.82
CA LYS A 196 -0.26 19.74 0.84
C LYS A 196 0.67 20.75 0.16
N LYS A 197 1.98 20.50 0.23
CA LYS A 197 3.02 21.31 -0.40
C LYS A 197 4.16 20.41 -0.86
N ASP A 198 4.65 20.59 -2.09
CA ASP A 198 5.82 19.90 -2.65
C ASP A 198 5.81 18.37 -2.49
N GLY A 199 4.61 17.75 -2.65
CA GLY A 199 4.41 16.31 -2.48
C GLY A 199 4.20 15.85 -1.04
N ILE A 200 4.51 16.68 -0.05
CA ILE A 200 4.28 16.40 1.38
C ILE A 200 2.84 16.73 1.74
N GLU A 201 2.17 15.82 2.43
CA GLU A 201 0.83 16.02 2.96
C GLU A 201 0.82 15.87 4.48
N LEU A 202 0.33 16.88 5.17
CA LEU A 202 0.31 16.97 6.63
C LEU A 202 -1.12 17.08 7.16
N ILE A 203 -1.35 16.50 8.32
CA ILE A 203 -2.60 16.63 9.08
C ILE A 203 -2.28 17.24 10.43
N ALA A 204 -3.00 18.30 10.80
CA ALA A 204 -2.93 18.93 12.09
C ALA A 204 -4.26 18.82 12.83
N VAL A 205 -4.24 18.44 14.10
CA VAL A 205 -5.43 18.28 14.94
C VAL A 205 -5.34 19.19 16.17
N MET A 206 -6.28 20.10 16.27
CA MET A 206 -6.47 21.00 17.42
C MET A 206 -7.79 20.68 18.09
N LEU A 207 -7.76 20.30 19.37
CA LEU A 207 -8.93 20.08 20.22
C LEU A 207 -8.86 21.05 21.40
N GLY A 208 -9.96 21.71 21.71
CA GLY A 208 -10.05 22.61 22.84
C GLY A 208 -9.26 23.92 22.68
N ALA A 209 -9.03 24.37 21.44
CA ALA A 209 -8.26 25.58 21.19
C ALA A 209 -9.00 26.84 21.66
N GLU A 210 -8.27 27.73 22.34
CA GLU A 210 -8.74 29.02 22.79
C GLU A 210 -8.37 30.14 21.80
N ALA A 211 -8.87 31.36 22.04
CA ALA A 211 -8.36 32.51 21.33
C ALA A 211 -6.94 32.84 21.81
N THR A 212 -6.10 33.36 20.91
CA THR A 212 -4.80 33.91 21.26
C THR A 212 -4.97 35.20 22.07
N GLU A 213 -3.91 35.66 22.71
CA GLU A 213 -3.89 36.96 23.47
C GLU A 213 -4.35 38.13 22.58
N ASN A 214 -4.08 38.09 21.28
CA ASN A 214 -4.51 39.10 20.31
C ASN A 214 -5.93 38.88 19.76
N GLY A 215 -6.73 38.00 20.38
CA GLY A 215 -8.11 37.72 19.99
C GLY A 215 -8.26 36.95 18.66
N LEU A 216 -7.18 36.36 18.14
CA LEU A 216 -7.25 35.48 16.96
C LEU A 216 -7.74 34.10 17.36
N SER A 217 -8.38 33.38 16.41
CA SER A 217 -8.77 32.00 16.66
C SER A 217 -7.55 31.07 16.67
N GLY A 218 -7.21 30.55 17.87
CA GLY A 218 -6.02 29.74 18.11
C GLY A 218 -5.96 28.53 17.19
N ARG A 219 -7.09 27.85 16.95
CA ARG A 219 -7.12 26.67 16.05
C ARG A 219 -6.53 26.91 14.66
N TYR A 220 -6.70 28.13 14.10
CA TYR A 220 -6.16 28.44 12.76
C TYR A 220 -4.71 28.92 12.84
N VAL A 221 -4.36 29.65 13.88
CA VAL A 221 -2.98 30.10 14.13
C VAL A 221 -2.08 28.86 14.35
N ASP A 222 -2.51 27.96 15.25
CA ASP A 222 -1.77 26.75 15.56
C ASP A 222 -1.65 25.82 14.34
N ALA A 223 -2.73 25.67 13.55
CA ALA A 223 -2.70 24.89 12.33
C ALA A 223 -1.62 25.38 11.36
N LYS A 224 -1.57 26.71 11.07
CA LYS A 224 -0.55 27.30 10.21
C LYS A 224 0.86 27.09 10.75
N ASN A 225 1.06 27.30 12.05
CA ASN A 225 2.37 27.12 12.69
C ASN A 225 2.83 25.67 12.61
N LEU A 226 1.93 24.70 12.85
CA LEU A 226 2.24 23.27 12.72
C LEU A 226 2.57 22.88 11.27
N PHE A 227 1.83 23.39 10.28
CA PHE A 227 2.12 23.13 8.88
C PHE A 227 3.46 23.73 8.45
N ASN A 228 3.72 25.00 8.79
CA ASN A 228 5.01 25.63 8.46
C ASN A 228 6.16 24.85 9.11
N TYR A 229 6.04 24.51 10.40
CA TYR A 229 7.03 23.67 11.06
C TYR A 229 7.25 22.33 10.34
N GLY A 230 6.16 21.65 9.92
CA GLY A 230 6.25 20.40 9.21
C GLY A 230 6.95 20.54 7.85
N PHE A 231 6.56 21.52 7.05
CA PHE A 231 7.16 21.75 5.71
C PHE A 231 8.59 22.27 5.76
N GLU A 232 8.99 22.97 6.84
CA GLU A 232 10.37 23.48 7.01
C GLU A 232 11.32 22.41 7.57
N ASN A 233 10.81 21.46 8.36
CA ASN A 233 11.66 20.54 9.11
C ASN A 233 11.58 19.09 8.64
N TYR A 234 10.72 18.79 7.66
CA TYR A 234 10.57 17.45 7.11
C TYR A 234 10.64 17.47 5.59
N GLU A 235 11.25 16.44 5.01
CA GLU A 235 11.36 16.25 3.57
C GLU A 235 11.20 14.78 3.18
N ILE A 236 10.76 14.52 1.94
CA ILE A 236 10.73 13.18 1.39
C ILE A 236 12.15 12.80 0.98
N LYS A 237 12.71 11.75 1.61
CA LYS A 237 14.01 11.19 1.25
C LYS A 237 13.83 9.81 0.62
N GLU A 238 14.49 9.61 -0.53
CA GLU A 238 14.69 8.29 -1.11
C GLU A 238 15.79 7.58 -0.32
N PHE A 239 15.46 6.46 0.34
CA PHE A 239 16.40 5.70 1.16
C PHE A 239 16.79 4.36 0.56
N LEU A 240 16.08 3.91 -0.47
CA LEU A 240 16.44 2.79 -1.34
C LEU A 240 16.14 3.19 -2.77
N LYS A 241 17.14 3.08 -3.64
CA LYS A 241 16.98 3.34 -5.07
C LYS A 241 16.78 2.04 -5.84
N GLU A 242 15.91 2.05 -6.84
CA GLU A 242 15.75 0.96 -7.79
C GLU A 242 17.11 0.53 -8.38
N ASN A 243 17.29 -0.77 -8.61
CA ASN A 243 18.53 -1.40 -9.08
C ASN A 243 19.72 -1.29 -8.12
N THR A 244 19.53 -0.85 -6.87
CA THR A 244 20.59 -0.90 -5.87
C THR A 244 20.92 -2.36 -5.54
N LYS A 245 22.21 -2.74 -5.66
CA LYS A 245 22.72 -4.05 -5.22
C LYS A 245 22.58 -4.17 -3.71
N ILE A 246 21.84 -5.18 -3.27
CA ILE A 246 21.59 -5.45 -1.85
C ILE A 246 22.49 -6.58 -1.34
N LYS A 247 22.60 -7.65 -2.12
CA LYS A 247 23.39 -8.82 -1.71
C LYS A 247 23.90 -9.57 -2.93
N GLU A 248 25.07 -10.19 -2.79
CA GLU A 248 25.60 -11.18 -3.74
C GLU A 248 25.46 -12.57 -3.11
N ILE A 249 24.93 -13.52 -3.88
CA ILE A 249 24.76 -14.91 -3.46
C ILE A 249 25.31 -15.88 -4.50
N GLU A 250 25.77 -17.06 -4.05
CA GLU A 250 26.18 -18.14 -4.96
C GLU A 250 25.02 -19.08 -5.25
N ILE A 251 24.83 -19.38 -6.54
CA ILE A 251 23.74 -20.24 -7.00
C ILE A 251 24.25 -21.64 -7.32
N LYS A 252 23.59 -22.66 -6.76
CA LYS A 252 23.92 -24.06 -7.02
C LYS A 252 23.58 -24.46 -8.46
N ASN A 253 24.36 -25.39 -9.01
CA ASN A 253 24.18 -25.91 -10.38
C ASN A 253 24.30 -24.87 -11.49
N ALA A 254 24.90 -23.72 -11.23
CA ALA A 254 25.20 -22.68 -12.21
C ALA A 254 26.52 -22.94 -12.92
N THR A 255 26.70 -22.37 -14.14
CA THR A 255 28.00 -22.33 -14.81
C THR A 255 29.00 -21.48 -14.02
N LYS A 256 30.28 -21.68 -14.22
CA LYS A 256 31.34 -20.95 -13.51
C LYS A 256 31.22 -19.43 -13.67
N ASP A 257 30.82 -18.98 -14.86
CA ASP A 257 30.71 -17.57 -15.22
C ASP A 257 29.46 -16.89 -14.69
N THR A 258 28.38 -17.64 -14.37
CA THR A 258 27.11 -17.12 -13.85
C THR A 258 26.81 -17.57 -12.42
N LYS A 259 27.80 -18.14 -11.70
CA LYS A 259 27.61 -18.69 -10.35
C LYS A 259 27.24 -17.64 -9.30
N LYS A 260 27.66 -16.40 -9.49
CA LYS A 260 27.38 -15.28 -8.59
C LYS A 260 26.19 -14.50 -9.11
N LEU A 261 25.18 -14.34 -8.27
CA LEU A 261 23.97 -13.57 -8.54
C LEU A 261 23.93 -12.36 -7.64
N ASN A 262 23.79 -11.18 -8.21
CA ASN A 262 23.44 -9.99 -7.45
C ASN A 262 21.92 -9.92 -7.33
N LEU A 263 21.46 -9.75 -6.10
CA LEU A 263 20.08 -9.37 -5.80
C LEU A 263 20.00 -7.85 -5.74
N ILE A 264 19.15 -7.26 -6.57
CA ILE A 264 18.93 -5.83 -6.66
C ILE A 264 17.51 -5.47 -6.24
N ALA A 265 17.32 -4.25 -5.73
CA ALA A 265 16.00 -3.72 -5.40
C ALA A 265 15.19 -3.46 -6.68
N LYS A 266 13.94 -3.95 -6.73
CA LYS A 266 13.03 -3.80 -7.88
C LYS A 266 12.42 -2.42 -7.98
N THR A 267 12.23 -1.74 -6.85
CA THR A 267 11.58 -0.41 -6.77
C THR A 267 12.30 0.49 -5.80
N SER A 268 12.29 1.81 -6.08
CA SER A 268 12.73 2.82 -5.11
C SER A 268 11.76 2.92 -3.93
N LEU A 269 12.29 3.20 -2.74
CA LEU A 269 11.52 3.48 -1.53
C LEU A 269 11.85 4.86 -1.00
N SER A 270 10.80 5.63 -0.70
CA SER A 270 10.89 6.98 -0.14
C SER A 270 9.94 7.12 1.04
N ALA A 271 10.31 7.92 2.03
CA ALA A 271 9.47 8.26 3.17
C ALA A 271 9.72 9.69 3.62
N LEU A 272 8.83 10.21 4.46
CA LEU A 272 8.98 11.51 5.09
C LEU A 272 9.91 11.37 6.31
N PHE A 273 10.99 12.15 6.34
CA PHE A 273 11.94 12.21 7.45
C PHE A 273 12.15 13.65 7.90
N GLN A 274 12.63 13.82 9.12
CA GLN A 274 13.24 15.10 9.50
C GLN A 274 14.40 15.44 8.55
N SER A 275 14.53 16.71 8.19
CA SER A 275 15.53 17.15 7.21
C SER A 275 16.96 16.78 7.60
N ASN A 276 17.28 16.71 8.91
CA ASN A 276 18.57 16.29 9.44
C ASN A 276 18.71 14.78 9.68
N PHE A 277 17.69 13.96 9.35
CA PHE A 277 17.72 12.52 9.58
C PHE A 277 18.75 11.84 8.66
N ASN A 278 19.61 11.00 9.25
CA ASN A 278 20.58 10.22 8.50
C ASN A 278 19.96 8.90 8.02
N ILE A 279 19.61 8.84 6.73
CA ILE A 279 19.02 7.64 6.10
C ILE A 279 19.93 6.40 6.16
N SER A 280 21.27 6.58 6.29
CA SER A 280 22.21 5.47 6.42
C SER A 280 22.11 4.73 7.76
N SER A 281 21.37 5.26 8.73
CA SER A 281 21.09 4.60 10.00
C SER A 281 19.93 3.60 9.93
N LEU A 282 19.22 3.54 8.82
CA LEU A 282 18.12 2.60 8.63
C LEU A 282 18.63 1.17 8.51
N ASN A 283 18.05 0.26 9.28
CA ASN A 283 18.40 -1.17 9.27
C ASN A 283 17.28 -1.96 8.59
N PRO A 284 17.47 -2.46 7.37
CA PRO A 284 16.48 -3.29 6.69
C PRO A 284 16.46 -4.72 7.24
N SER A 285 15.30 -5.35 7.14
CA SER A 285 15.17 -6.81 7.15
C SER A 285 15.25 -7.31 5.70
N ILE A 286 16.01 -8.38 5.47
CA ILE A 286 16.21 -8.98 4.16
C ILE A 286 15.80 -10.44 4.23
N GLU A 287 14.80 -10.82 3.47
CA GLU A 287 14.32 -12.19 3.31
C GLU A 287 14.68 -12.66 1.91
N ILE A 288 15.33 -13.83 1.80
CA ILE A 288 15.73 -14.42 0.51
C ILE A 288 15.25 -15.85 0.49
N GLU A 289 14.74 -16.30 -0.65
CA GLU A 289 14.32 -17.68 -0.87
C GLU A 289 15.48 -18.64 -0.64
N GLU A 290 15.19 -19.73 0.05
CA GLU A 290 16.19 -20.77 0.35
C GLU A 290 16.39 -21.71 -0.84
N ASN A 291 17.58 -22.36 -0.89
CA ASN A 291 17.90 -23.43 -1.83
C ASN A 291 17.81 -23.06 -3.33
N LEU A 292 18.15 -21.83 -3.66
CA LEU A 292 18.17 -21.35 -5.04
C LEU A 292 19.12 -22.20 -5.92
N LYS A 293 18.63 -22.56 -7.11
CA LYS A 293 19.34 -23.37 -8.09
C LYS A 293 19.17 -22.82 -9.50
N ALA A 294 20.21 -22.94 -10.32
CA ALA A 294 20.12 -22.62 -11.75
C ALA A 294 19.14 -23.58 -12.48
N PRO A 295 18.45 -23.13 -13.53
CA PRO A 295 18.53 -21.78 -14.11
C PRO A 295 17.65 -20.77 -13.37
N ILE A 296 18.04 -19.50 -13.37
CA ILE A 296 17.25 -18.36 -12.86
C ILE A 296 17.27 -17.31 -13.95
N ALA A 297 16.10 -16.83 -14.36
CA ALA A 297 15.99 -15.74 -15.33
C ALA A 297 16.22 -14.38 -14.65
N LYS A 298 16.76 -13.43 -15.38
CA LYS A 298 16.81 -12.03 -14.98
C LYS A 298 15.41 -11.55 -14.55
N ASP A 299 15.35 -10.60 -13.62
CA ASP A 299 14.14 -10.01 -13.03
C ASP A 299 13.24 -10.99 -12.24
N THR A 300 13.66 -12.26 -12.08
CA THR A 300 12.96 -13.20 -11.17
C THR A 300 13.00 -12.67 -9.74
N VAL A 301 11.85 -12.61 -9.08
CA VAL A 301 11.76 -12.25 -7.65
C VAL A 301 12.28 -13.41 -6.82
N LEU A 302 13.27 -13.14 -5.97
CA LEU A 302 13.97 -14.13 -5.15
C LEU A 302 14.00 -13.78 -3.65
N GLY A 303 13.33 -12.71 -3.29
CA GLY A 303 13.27 -12.26 -1.91
C GLY A 303 12.64 -10.89 -1.77
N LYS A 304 12.76 -10.33 -0.58
CA LYS A 304 12.23 -9.02 -0.22
C LYS A 304 13.18 -8.28 0.71
N ILE A 305 13.24 -6.97 0.58
CA ILE A 305 13.85 -6.06 1.54
C ILE A 305 12.76 -5.20 2.15
N SER A 306 12.74 -5.07 3.47
CA SER A 306 11.75 -4.28 4.19
C SER A 306 12.38 -3.38 5.24
N TYR A 307 11.78 -2.21 5.44
CA TYR A 307 12.15 -1.22 6.44
C TYR A 307 10.91 -0.88 7.28
N ASN A 308 11.04 -0.88 8.60
CA ASN A 308 10.01 -0.36 9.50
C ASN A 308 10.40 1.05 9.94
N ILE A 309 9.60 2.04 9.53
CA ILE A 309 9.82 3.45 9.85
C ILE A 309 8.55 3.97 10.53
N ASP A 310 8.65 4.32 11.81
CA ASP A 310 7.53 4.82 12.63
C ASP A 310 6.28 3.93 12.58
N GLY A 311 6.49 2.59 12.57
CA GLY A 311 5.42 1.60 12.52
C GLY A 311 4.81 1.39 11.12
N ILE A 312 5.36 2.01 10.08
CA ILE A 312 4.98 1.79 8.68
C ILE A 312 6.05 0.92 8.03
N THR A 313 5.63 -0.17 7.39
CA THR A 313 6.53 -1.06 6.66
C THR A 313 6.60 -0.62 5.19
N TYR A 314 7.82 -0.38 4.72
CA TYR A 314 8.15 -0.08 3.33
C TYR A 314 8.90 -1.28 2.75
N GLU A 315 8.50 -1.75 1.57
CA GLU A 315 9.03 -2.99 1.00
C GLU A 315 9.37 -2.84 -0.49
N SER A 316 10.41 -3.55 -0.91
CA SER A 316 10.75 -3.76 -2.32
C SER A 316 11.09 -5.23 -2.53
N ASP A 317 10.65 -5.81 -3.65
CA ASP A 317 11.12 -7.12 -4.09
C ASP A 317 12.63 -7.07 -4.35
N LEU A 318 13.30 -8.19 -4.11
CA LEU A 318 14.67 -8.45 -4.54
C LEU A 318 14.65 -9.32 -5.78
N ILE A 319 15.18 -8.82 -6.88
CA ILE A 319 15.18 -9.48 -8.17
C ILE A 319 16.60 -9.87 -8.62
N ALA A 320 16.67 -10.86 -9.49
CA ALA A 320 17.89 -11.27 -10.14
C ALA A 320 18.38 -10.19 -11.14
N GLU A 321 19.61 -9.68 -10.97
CA GLU A 321 20.18 -8.67 -11.87
C GLU A 321 20.46 -9.23 -13.28
N ASN A 322 20.78 -10.52 -13.38
CA ASN A 322 21.17 -11.18 -14.62
C ASN A 322 20.68 -12.64 -14.66
N ASP A 323 20.70 -13.24 -15.84
CA ASP A 323 20.41 -14.66 -16.02
C ASP A 323 21.48 -15.53 -15.35
N ILE A 324 21.05 -16.61 -14.71
CA ILE A 324 21.90 -17.69 -14.16
C ILE A 324 21.71 -18.94 -15.01
N ILE A 325 22.75 -19.35 -15.69
CA ILE A 325 22.71 -20.48 -16.63
C ILE A 325 23.02 -21.77 -15.89
N LYS A 326 22.22 -22.82 -16.13
CA LYS A 326 22.46 -24.15 -15.56
C LYS A 326 23.74 -24.77 -16.12
N SER A 327 24.55 -25.34 -15.26
CA SER A 327 25.74 -26.11 -15.68
C SER A 327 25.33 -27.48 -16.20
N ASN A 328 25.69 -27.76 -17.45
CA ASN A 328 25.49 -29.06 -18.10
C ASN A 328 26.69 -30.00 -17.91
N LEU A 329 27.55 -29.74 -16.93
CA LEU A 329 28.79 -30.50 -16.71
C LEU A 329 28.54 -32.02 -16.61
N PHE A 330 27.46 -32.42 -15.93
CA PHE A 330 27.09 -33.82 -15.79
C PHE A 330 26.69 -34.47 -17.13
N GLU A 331 25.94 -33.77 -17.95
CA GLU A 331 25.55 -34.23 -19.28
C GLU A 331 26.75 -34.35 -20.22
N VAL A 332 27.69 -33.39 -20.16
CA VAL A 332 28.94 -33.44 -20.92
C VAL A 332 29.82 -34.62 -20.49
N ILE A 333 29.94 -34.89 -19.18
CA ILE A 333 30.65 -36.04 -18.66
C ILE A 333 30.03 -37.35 -19.14
N LEU A 334 28.70 -37.47 -19.12
CA LEU A 334 27.98 -38.65 -19.63
C LEU A 334 28.23 -38.87 -21.12
N GLN A 335 28.22 -37.80 -21.92
CA GLN A 335 28.52 -37.87 -23.36
C GLN A 335 29.94 -38.29 -23.62
N ILE A 336 30.91 -37.81 -22.84
CA ILE A 336 32.32 -38.26 -22.93
C ILE A 336 32.47 -39.73 -22.56
N ILE A 337 31.85 -40.19 -21.48
CA ILE A 337 31.85 -41.60 -21.08
C ILE A 337 31.24 -42.48 -22.18
N PHE A 338 30.08 -42.07 -22.73
CA PHE A 338 29.45 -42.80 -23.82
C PHE A 338 30.34 -42.88 -25.07
N ALA A 339 30.98 -41.76 -25.47
CA ALA A 339 31.93 -41.76 -26.58
C ALA A 339 33.11 -42.69 -26.35
N ILE A 340 33.67 -42.75 -25.13
CA ILE A 340 34.75 -43.66 -24.76
C ILE A 340 34.31 -45.13 -24.86
N ILE A 341 33.11 -45.46 -24.37
CA ILE A 341 32.54 -46.83 -24.48
C ILE A 341 32.39 -47.23 -25.97
N VAL A 342 31.86 -46.33 -26.80
CA VAL A 342 31.71 -46.57 -28.24
C VAL A 342 33.07 -46.82 -28.89
N LEU A 343 34.08 -46.02 -28.57
CA LEU A 343 35.45 -46.21 -29.07
C LEU A 343 36.05 -47.57 -28.67
N ILE A 344 35.84 -48.01 -27.44
CA ILE A 344 36.27 -49.32 -26.96
C ILE A 344 35.59 -50.43 -27.75
N LEU A 345 34.27 -50.35 -27.93
CA LEU A 345 33.53 -51.37 -28.71
C LEU A 345 33.99 -51.43 -30.19
N ILE A 346 34.28 -50.28 -30.80
CA ILE A 346 34.84 -50.21 -32.14
C ILE A 346 36.23 -50.87 -32.20
N ALA A 347 37.09 -50.58 -31.24
CA ALA A 347 38.44 -51.17 -31.14
C ALA A 347 38.37 -52.68 -30.95
N GLU A 348 37.49 -53.20 -30.12
CA GLU A 348 37.25 -54.66 -29.96
C GLU A 348 36.74 -55.31 -31.24
N PHE A 349 35.76 -54.64 -31.91
CA PHE A 349 35.24 -55.13 -33.19
C PHE A 349 36.32 -55.20 -34.27
N LEU A 350 37.16 -54.15 -34.36
CA LEU A 350 38.26 -54.12 -35.33
C LEU A 350 39.34 -55.17 -35.00
N SER A 351 39.68 -55.35 -33.71
CA SER A 351 40.61 -56.36 -33.28
C SER A 351 40.10 -57.76 -33.55
N HIS A 352 38.81 -58.01 -33.32
CA HIS A 352 38.16 -59.29 -33.63
C HIS A 352 38.17 -59.58 -35.11
N LYS A 353 37.88 -58.58 -35.99
CA LYS A 353 37.95 -58.66 -37.43
C LYS A 353 39.37 -58.93 -37.92
N HIS A 354 40.37 -58.27 -37.38
CA HIS A 354 41.77 -58.47 -37.68
C HIS A 354 42.24 -59.88 -37.28
N PHE A 355 41.83 -60.36 -36.09
CA PHE A 355 42.15 -61.73 -35.65
C PHE A 355 41.51 -62.79 -36.52
N LYS A 356 40.27 -62.60 -36.96
CA LYS A 356 39.56 -63.49 -37.88
C LYS A 356 40.22 -63.49 -39.25
N GLN A 357 40.69 -62.36 -39.75
CA GLN A 357 41.40 -62.21 -41.00
C GLN A 357 42.79 -62.90 -40.95
N LYS A 358 43.55 -62.73 -39.83
CA LYS A 358 44.83 -63.41 -39.64
C LYS A 358 44.69 -64.90 -39.49
N ARG A 359 43.64 -65.39 -38.85
CA ARG A 359 43.30 -66.81 -38.76
C ARG A 359 42.96 -67.43 -40.16
N ASN A 360 42.20 -66.73 -40.98
CA ASN A 360 41.87 -67.17 -42.37
C ASN A 360 43.08 -67.17 -43.27
N ASN A 361 43.99 -66.18 -43.13
CA ASN A 361 45.22 -66.13 -43.92
C ASN A 361 46.19 -67.25 -43.49
N ASN A 362 46.28 -67.56 -42.19
CA ASN A 362 47.07 -68.69 -41.68
C ASN A 362 46.50 -70.06 -42.17
N MET A 363 45.15 -70.21 -42.23
CA MET A 363 44.53 -71.39 -42.77
C MET A 363 44.77 -71.53 -44.28
N LYS A 364 44.70 -70.43 -45.07
CA LYS A 364 45.04 -70.44 -46.52
C LYS A 364 46.53 -70.80 -46.72
N SER A 365 47.43 -70.25 -45.94
CA SER A 365 48.86 -70.53 -45.94
C SER A 365 49.13 -72.03 -45.65
N LYS A 366 48.51 -72.62 -44.62
CA LYS A 366 48.59 -74.04 -44.28
C LYS A 366 48.05 -74.92 -45.44
N LYS A 367 46.92 -74.52 -46.04
CA LYS A 367 46.30 -75.23 -47.15
C LYS A 367 47.18 -75.22 -48.46
N ASN A 368 47.86 -74.11 -48.71
CA ASN A 368 48.82 -73.96 -49.80
C ASN A 368 50.12 -74.73 -49.54
N ASN A 369 50.62 -74.84 -48.30
CA ASN A 369 51.75 -75.65 -47.95
C ASN A 369 51.44 -77.15 -48.03
N LEU A 370 50.25 -77.60 -47.63
CA LEU A 370 49.79 -78.98 -47.88
C LEU A 370 49.68 -79.30 -49.35
N ARG A 371 49.16 -78.43 -50.22
CA ARG A 371 49.11 -78.63 -51.68
C ARG A 371 50.51 -78.62 -52.29
N LYS A 372 51.49 -77.86 -51.74
CA LYS A 372 52.88 -77.97 -52.26
C LYS A 372 53.56 -79.30 -51.84
N ASN A 373 53.28 -79.82 -50.64
CA ASN A 373 53.82 -81.15 -50.29
C ASN A 373 53.20 -82.30 -51.08
N ASP A 374 51.89 -82.23 -51.38
CA ASP A 374 51.26 -83.26 -52.26
C ASP A 374 51.77 -83.23 -53.75
N SER A 375 52.24 -82.10 -54.23
CA SER A 375 52.87 -81.98 -55.53
C SER A 375 54.32 -82.48 -55.56
N VAL A 376 55.01 -82.51 -54.45
CA VAL A 376 56.36 -83.01 -54.30
C VAL A 376 56.39 -84.57 -54.19
N TYR A 377 55.32 -85.20 -53.67
CA TYR A 377 55.18 -86.68 -53.61
C TYR A 377 54.71 -87.30 -54.87
N LYS A 378 54.24 -86.54 -55.87
CA LYS A 378 53.82 -87.04 -57.21
C LYS A 378 54.99 -87.09 -58.24
N PHE A 379 56.13 -86.53 -57.94
CA PHE A 379 57.29 -86.50 -58.87
C PHE A 379 58.37 -87.57 -58.56
N ASN A 380 58.15 -88.47 -57.60
CA ASN A 380 59.12 -89.56 -57.27
C ASN A 380 58.55 -90.95 -57.44
N LEU A 381 57.61 -91.17 -58.36
CA LEU A 381 57.12 -92.46 -58.84
C LEU A 381 56.90 -92.40 -60.33
N GLU A 382 58.03 -92.30 -61.09
CA GLU A 382 58.25 -92.80 -62.49
C GLU A 382 59.74 -93.20 -62.58
#